data_b6422e8f378e95b002b39724f5b5dd2c
#
_entry.id   b6422e8f378e95b002b39724f5b5dd2c
#
_cell.length_a   1.000
_cell.length_b   1.000
_cell.length_c   1.000
_cell.angle_alpha   90.00
_cell.angle_beta   90.00
_cell.angle_gamma   90.00
#
_symmetry.space_group_name_H-M   'P 1'
#
loop_
_entity.id
_entity.type
_entity.pdbx_description
1 polymer ?
#
loop_
_entity_poly.entity_id
_entity_poly.type
_entity_poly.pdbx_seq_one_letter_code
_entity_poly.pdbx_strand_id
1 'polypeptide(L)'
;AFSVGNMFVRADIVRKDGKHIDLIEVKAKSFSPDDNWMSSRPKGSIKTKWCEYLYDLAFQKYVIQQALPDYEVHAYLMMADKSKVADIDNLNQLFKIVKNNGGTSIVVNPEVKDKLALSKVQVLTEFDANETVDAIIAGTTTEQPDYLKGRTFKQFVHEMCEAWTNDNRIDWIFTTNCFNCEFCGRGNNNKKDGRDECWVAKAGFKPSQTKEPQLAEMWSQSFTKRNEFLKKEKYFLKDITYEDMPKTPPTSEQIGLSFSERRWLQIAFATQNKELLNDFKNIEND
;
A
#
# COMPACT_ATOMS: atom_id res chain seq x y z
N ALA A 1 -23.35 -9.46 1.07
CA ALA A 1 -22.92 -8.46 2.04
C ALA A 1 -23.34 -8.91 3.44
N PHE A 2 -22.56 -8.52 4.45
CA PHE A 2 -22.79 -8.84 5.85
C PHE A 2 -22.63 -7.58 6.68
N SER A 3 -23.40 -7.47 7.78
CA SER A 3 -23.30 -6.35 8.70
C SER A 3 -23.54 -6.78 10.13
N VAL A 4 -22.84 -6.15 11.06
CA VAL A 4 -23.06 -6.30 12.50
C VAL A 4 -22.67 -4.98 13.20
N GLY A 5 -23.63 -4.43 13.97
CA GLY A 5 -23.45 -3.08 14.52
C GLY A 5 -23.16 -2.07 13.40
N ASN A 6 -22.07 -1.34 13.53
CA ASN A 6 -21.62 -0.32 12.57
C ASN A 6 -20.64 -0.87 11.51
N MET A 7 -20.36 -2.17 11.54
CA MET A 7 -19.47 -2.83 10.58
C MET A 7 -20.26 -3.36 9.41
N PHE A 8 -19.75 -3.16 8.20
CA PHE A 8 -20.33 -3.64 6.96
C PHE A 8 -19.25 -4.14 6.02
N VAL A 9 -19.45 -5.31 5.42
CA VAL A 9 -18.55 -5.89 4.42
C VAL A 9 -19.34 -6.43 3.22
N ARG A 10 -18.70 -6.35 2.06
CA ARG A 10 -19.19 -6.94 0.82
C ARG A 10 -18.09 -7.78 0.21
N ALA A 11 -18.12 -9.08 0.53
CA ALA A 11 -17.18 -10.05 -0.02
C ALA A 11 -17.34 -10.21 -1.54
N ASP A 12 -16.27 -10.46 -2.24
CA ASP A 12 -16.29 -10.72 -3.69
C ASP A 12 -17.01 -12.01 -3.99
N ILE A 13 -16.62 -13.10 -3.34
CA ILE A 13 -17.22 -14.43 -3.51
C ILE A 13 -17.44 -15.05 -2.13
N VAL A 14 -18.64 -15.61 -1.95
CA VAL A 14 -18.99 -16.41 -0.77
C VAL A 14 -19.54 -17.74 -1.24
N ARG A 15 -18.90 -18.82 -0.83
CA ARG A 15 -19.38 -20.18 -1.04
C ARG A 15 -19.81 -20.76 0.29
N LYS A 16 -21.03 -21.30 0.33
CA LYS A 16 -21.61 -21.86 1.55
C LYS A 16 -21.92 -23.33 1.37
N ASP A 17 -21.47 -24.15 2.31
CA ASP A 17 -21.83 -25.55 2.42
C ASP A 17 -22.20 -25.88 3.88
N GLY A 18 -23.47 -26.19 4.12
CA GLY A 18 -23.98 -26.40 5.47
C GLY A 18 -23.73 -25.19 6.38
N LYS A 19 -22.93 -25.39 7.43
CA LYS A 19 -22.46 -24.34 8.35
C LYS A 19 -21.05 -23.86 8.04
N HIS A 20 -20.49 -24.22 6.92
CA HIS A 20 -19.20 -23.80 6.45
C HIS A 20 -19.33 -22.69 5.40
N ILE A 21 -18.50 -21.64 5.52
CA ILE A 21 -18.43 -20.52 4.60
C ILE A 21 -17.00 -20.35 4.15
N ASP A 22 -16.76 -20.43 2.84
CA ASP A 22 -15.54 -19.97 2.22
C ASP A 22 -15.70 -18.49 1.84
N LEU A 23 -14.93 -17.65 2.46
CA LEU A 23 -14.77 -16.25 2.12
C LEU A 23 -13.60 -16.12 1.14
N ILE A 24 -13.88 -15.71 -0.09
CA ILE A 24 -12.88 -15.64 -1.16
C ILE A 24 -12.80 -14.20 -1.65
N GLU A 25 -11.67 -13.55 -1.40
CA GLU A 25 -11.37 -12.20 -1.88
C GLU A 25 -10.48 -12.29 -3.12
N VAL A 26 -10.87 -11.57 -4.19
CA VAL A 26 -10.17 -11.60 -5.48
C VAL A 26 -9.21 -10.43 -5.57
N LYS A 27 -7.94 -10.70 -5.85
CA LYS A 27 -6.93 -9.65 -6.01
C LYS A 27 -6.22 -9.75 -7.36
N ALA A 28 -6.08 -8.61 -8.05
CA ALA A 28 -5.34 -8.49 -9.32
C ALA A 28 -3.82 -8.60 -9.07
N LYS A 29 -3.41 -9.71 -8.46
CA LYS A 29 -2.04 -10.07 -8.10
C LYS A 29 -1.76 -11.50 -8.53
N SER A 30 -0.51 -11.91 -8.42
CA SER A 30 -0.11 -13.29 -8.65
C SER A 30 0.66 -13.83 -7.44
N PHE A 31 0.47 -15.11 -7.18
CA PHE A 31 1.08 -15.85 -6.09
C PHE A 31 1.58 -17.21 -6.62
N SER A 32 2.50 -17.84 -5.92
CA SER A 32 2.97 -19.19 -6.23
C SER A 32 2.60 -20.10 -5.07
N PRO A 33 2.25 -21.38 -5.31
CA PRO A 33 2.06 -22.36 -4.24
C PRO A 33 3.26 -22.48 -3.29
N ASP A 34 4.47 -22.20 -3.79
CA ASP A 34 5.71 -22.23 -3.00
C ASP A 34 5.95 -20.92 -2.22
N ASP A 35 5.16 -19.88 -2.48
CA ASP A 35 5.24 -18.61 -1.76
C ASP A 35 4.63 -18.76 -0.35
N ASN A 36 5.01 -17.85 0.55
CA ASN A 36 4.48 -17.76 1.90
C ASN A 36 4.09 -16.31 2.21
N TRP A 37 3.00 -16.13 2.95
CA TRP A 37 2.54 -14.83 3.46
C TRP A 37 3.50 -14.25 4.49
N MET A 38 4.14 -15.13 5.27
CA MET A 38 4.98 -14.76 6.40
C MET A 38 6.41 -14.47 5.96
N SER A 39 7.04 -13.54 6.66
CA SER A 39 8.44 -13.20 6.48
C SER A 39 9.33 -14.20 7.25
N SER A 40 10.51 -14.48 6.69
CA SER A 40 11.55 -15.20 7.42
C SER A 40 12.31 -14.29 8.39
N ARG A 41 12.25 -12.96 8.18
CA ARG A 41 12.93 -11.93 9.01
C ARG A 41 12.09 -10.65 9.11
N PRO A 42 11.57 -10.30 10.30
CA PRO A 42 11.48 -11.16 11.48
C PRO A 42 10.52 -12.33 11.28
N LYS A 43 10.80 -13.45 11.94
CA LYS A 43 9.95 -14.63 11.86
C LYS A 43 8.60 -14.36 12.50
N GLY A 44 7.53 -14.70 11.79
CA GLY A 44 6.15 -14.49 12.28
C GLY A 44 5.57 -13.10 11.94
N SER A 45 6.29 -12.26 11.20
CA SER A 45 5.72 -11.05 10.61
C SER A 45 5.14 -11.34 9.23
N ILE A 46 4.14 -10.56 8.83
CA ILE A 46 3.55 -10.64 7.49
C ILE A 46 4.44 -9.85 6.51
N LYS A 47 4.71 -10.43 5.34
CA LYS A 47 5.43 -9.71 4.27
C LYS A 47 4.65 -8.44 3.90
N THR A 48 5.28 -7.29 3.90
CA THR A 48 4.67 -5.97 3.68
C THR A 48 3.76 -5.92 2.44
N LYS A 49 4.16 -6.59 1.35
CA LYS A 49 3.38 -6.63 0.09
C LYS A 49 2.02 -7.31 0.21
N TRP A 50 1.79 -8.11 1.26
CA TRP A 50 0.55 -8.85 1.51
C TRP A 50 -0.25 -8.31 2.69
N CYS A 51 0.35 -7.44 3.50
CA CYS A 51 -0.22 -6.94 4.73
C CYS A 51 -1.61 -6.33 4.52
N GLU A 52 -1.75 -5.43 3.56
CA GLU A 52 -3.00 -4.75 3.24
C GLU A 52 -4.12 -5.74 2.89
N TYR A 53 -3.84 -6.73 2.04
CA TYR A 53 -4.83 -7.72 1.59
C TYR A 53 -5.26 -8.67 2.69
N LEU A 54 -4.32 -9.08 3.55
CA LEU A 54 -4.61 -9.99 4.64
C LEU A 54 -5.38 -9.31 5.79
N TYR A 55 -5.10 -8.02 6.04
CA TYR A 55 -5.86 -7.23 7.00
C TYR A 55 -7.28 -6.91 6.51
N ASP A 56 -7.45 -6.64 5.21
CA ASP A 56 -8.76 -6.50 4.56
C ASP A 56 -9.57 -7.80 4.71
N LEU A 57 -8.97 -8.94 4.36
CA LEU A 57 -9.60 -10.25 4.49
C LEU A 57 -9.92 -10.60 5.96
N ALA A 58 -9.04 -10.20 6.90
CA ALA A 58 -9.26 -10.38 8.33
C ALA A 58 -10.47 -9.56 8.83
N PHE A 59 -10.64 -8.34 8.33
CA PHE A 59 -11.81 -7.53 8.65
C PHE A 59 -13.08 -8.16 8.12
N GLN A 60 -13.08 -8.63 6.89
CA GLN A 60 -14.23 -9.30 6.29
C GLN A 60 -14.62 -10.57 7.07
N LYS A 61 -13.63 -11.44 7.37
CA LYS A 61 -13.84 -12.65 8.17
C LYS A 61 -14.39 -12.31 9.54
N TYR A 62 -13.80 -11.34 10.24
CA TYR A 62 -14.25 -10.91 11.56
C TYR A 62 -15.70 -10.47 11.56
N VAL A 63 -16.12 -9.66 10.61
CA VAL A 63 -17.53 -9.20 10.50
C VAL A 63 -18.47 -10.37 10.21
N ILE A 64 -18.09 -11.28 9.29
CA ILE A 64 -18.93 -12.45 8.96
C ILE A 64 -19.10 -13.38 10.17
N GLN A 65 -18.02 -13.65 10.92
CA GLN A 65 -18.08 -14.46 12.13
C GLN A 65 -18.96 -13.85 13.22
N GLN A 66 -18.95 -12.51 13.36
CA GLN A 66 -19.84 -11.82 14.30
C GLN A 66 -21.30 -11.84 13.84
N ALA A 67 -21.54 -11.72 12.53
CA ALA A 67 -22.88 -11.73 11.95
C ALA A 67 -23.51 -13.15 11.94
N LEU A 68 -22.67 -14.18 11.82
CA LEU A 68 -23.05 -15.58 11.70
C LEU A 68 -22.24 -16.46 12.68
N PRO A 69 -22.46 -16.34 14.01
CA PRO A 69 -21.62 -17.01 15.02
C PRO A 69 -21.68 -18.54 14.97
N ASP A 70 -22.74 -19.12 14.39
CA ASP A 70 -22.89 -20.58 14.23
C ASP A 70 -22.18 -21.15 13.00
N TYR A 71 -21.49 -20.30 12.21
CA TYR A 71 -20.82 -20.71 10.99
C TYR A 71 -19.31 -20.69 11.16
N GLU A 72 -18.67 -21.71 10.62
CA GLU A 72 -17.23 -21.72 10.42
C GLU A 72 -16.87 -20.96 9.15
N VAL A 73 -15.95 -19.98 9.24
CA VAL A 73 -15.56 -19.14 8.10
C VAL A 73 -14.10 -19.39 7.78
N HIS A 74 -13.81 -19.88 6.57
CA HIS A 74 -12.48 -20.01 6.00
C HIS A 74 -12.17 -18.88 5.02
N ALA A 75 -10.95 -18.39 5.02
CA ALA A 75 -10.54 -17.22 4.26
C ALA A 75 -9.51 -17.55 3.19
N TYR A 76 -9.80 -17.16 1.95
CA TYR A 76 -8.96 -17.39 0.78
C TYR A 76 -8.69 -16.09 0.01
N LEU A 77 -7.50 -16.00 -0.59
CA LEU A 77 -7.20 -15.00 -1.62
C LEU A 77 -7.17 -15.69 -2.99
N MET A 78 -8.04 -15.28 -3.90
CA MET A 78 -8.04 -15.75 -5.27
C MET A 78 -7.14 -14.87 -6.12
N MET A 79 -6.09 -15.46 -6.69
CA MET A 79 -5.09 -14.76 -7.49
C MET A 79 -4.62 -15.61 -8.68
N ALA A 80 -3.92 -14.96 -9.62
CA ALA A 80 -3.25 -15.69 -10.69
C ALA A 80 -2.12 -16.56 -10.11
N ASP A 81 -2.14 -17.84 -10.50
CA ASP A 81 -1.15 -18.82 -10.08
C ASP A 81 0.05 -18.81 -11.04
N LYS A 82 1.22 -18.39 -10.54
CA LYS A 82 2.46 -18.28 -11.32
C LYS A 82 3.01 -19.63 -11.79
N SER A 83 2.61 -20.72 -11.17
CA SER A 83 3.04 -22.07 -11.57
C SER A 83 2.28 -22.60 -12.77
N LYS A 84 1.19 -21.92 -13.17
CA LYS A 84 0.32 -22.38 -14.25
C LYS A 84 0.51 -21.56 -15.52
N VAL A 85 0.43 -22.24 -16.64
CA VAL A 85 0.45 -21.63 -17.97
C VAL A 85 -0.94 -21.79 -18.58
N ALA A 86 -1.55 -20.70 -19.03
CA ALA A 86 -2.84 -20.74 -19.71
C ALA A 86 -2.75 -21.57 -20.99
N ASP A 87 -3.73 -22.42 -21.22
CA ASP A 87 -3.89 -23.23 -22.43
C ASP A 87 -4.84 -22.59 -23.47
N ILE A 88 -5.16 -21.31 -23.26
CA ILE A 88 -5.97 -20.49 -24.16
C ILE A 88 -5.09 -19.42 -24.76
N ASP A 89 -4.96 -19.42 -26.07
CA ASP A 89 -4.27 -18.36 -26.79
C ASP A 89 -5.03 -17.03 -26.68
N ASN A 90 -4.26 -15.97 -26.47
CA ASN A 90 -4.79 -14.61 -26.38
C ASN A 90 -5.84 -14.39 -25.27
N LEU A 91 -5.73 -15.11 -24.14
CA LEU A 91 -6.65 -14.99 -23.00
C LEU A 91 -6.89 -13.53 -22.58
N ASN A 92 -5.85 -12.69 -22.61
CA ASN A 92 -5.91 -11.27 -22.27
C ASN A 92 -6.77 -10.45 -23.24
N GLN A 93 -6.96 -10.89 -24.48
CA GLN A 93 -7.78 -10.23 -25.49
C GLN A 93 -9.28 -10.53 -25.34
N LEU A 94 -9.61 -11.57 -24.56
CA LEU A 94 -11.01 -11.91 -24.27
C LEU A 94 -11.69 -10.93 -23.32
N PHE A 95 -10.90 -10.10 -22.62
CA PHE A 95 -11.38 -9.13 -21.64
C PHE A 95 -10.82 -7.75 -21.97
N LYS A 96 -11.68 -6.83 -22.39
CA LYS A 96 -11.29 -5.46 -22.73
C LYS A 96 -11.68 -4.49 -21.63
N ILE A 97 -10.69 -3.82 -21.06
CA ILE A 97 -10.92 -2.73 -20.08
C ILE A 97 -11.31 -1.48 -20.86
N VAL A 98 -12.51 -0.96 -20.61
CA VAL A 98 -13.02 0.27 -21.19
C VAL A 98 -13.16 1.32 -20.09
N LYS A 99 -12.52 2.47 -20.30
CA LYS A 99 -12.63 3.64 -19.40
C LYS A 99 -13.65 4.61 -19.99
N ASN A 100 -14.72 4.87 -19.25
CA ASN A 100 -15.76 5.82 -19.59
C ASN A 100 -15.76 6.96 -18.57
N ASN A 101 -16.44 8.08 -18.87
CA ASN A 101 -16.55 9.24 -17.97
C ASN A 101 -17.17 8.91 -16.60
N GLY A 102 -17.81 7.77 -16.44
CA GLY A 102 -18.41 7.29 -15.18
C GLY A 102 -17.65 6.16 -14.47
N GLY A 103 -16.50 5.72 -15.00
CA GLY A 103 -15.73 4.63 -14.37
C GLY A 103 -15.06 3.68 -15.36
N THR A 104 -14.65 2.53 -14.83
CA THR A 104 -14.04 1.45 -15.62
C THR A 104 -15.02 0.29 -15.73
N SER A 105 -15.22 -0.21 -16.96
CA SER A 105 -16.01 -1.42 -17.22
C SER A 105 -15.17 -2.46 -17.95
N ILE A 106 -15.56 -3.73 -17.82
CA ILE A 106 -14.94 -4.83 -18.53
C ILE A 106 -15.93 -5.32 -19.61
N VAL A 107 -15.50 -5.23 -20.86
CA VAL A 107 -16.23 -5.83 -21.98
C VAL A 107 -15.66 -7.21 -22.22
N VAL A 108 -16.52 -8.21 -22.12
CA VAL A 108 -16.15 -9.61 -22.30
C VAL A 108 -16.46 -10.03 -23.74
N ASN A 109 -15.49 -10.64 -24.41
CA ASN A 109 -15.72 -11.21 -25.75
C ASN A 109 -16.76 -12.33 -25.64
N PRO A 110 -17.79 -12.39 -26.52
CA PRO A 110 -18.78 -13.46 -26.50
C PRO A 110 -18.23 -14.88 -26.55
N GLU A 111 -17.09 -15.09 -27.20
CA GLU A 111 -16.41 -16.40 -27.29
C GLU A 111 -15.77 -16.86 -25.96
N VAL A 112 -15.72 -16.01 -24.94
CA VAL A 112 -15.03 -16.32 -23.68
C VAL A 112 -15.57 -17.57 -23.02
N LYS A 113 -16.89 -17.76 -23.01
CA LYS A 113 -17.53 -18.94 -22.41
C LYS A 113 -17.07 -20.23 -23.05
N ASP A 114 -17.07 -20.28 -24.38
CA ASP A 114 -16.70 -21.48 -25.12
C ASP A 114 -15.21 -21.78 -24.97
N LYS A 115 -14.37 -20.76 -25.05
CA LYS A 115 -12.92 -20.90 -24.85
C LYS A 115 -12.57 -21.36 -23.44
N LEU A 116 -13.18 -20.76 -22.41
CA LEU A 116 -12.96 -21.17 -21.02
C LEU A 116 -13.51 -22.57 -20.74
N ALA A 117 -14.62 -22.97 -21.34
CA ALA A 117 -15.18 -24.31 -21.20
C ALA A 117 -14.27 -25.40 -21.78
N LEU A 118 -13.46 -25.08 -22.79
CA LEU A 118 -12.48 -25.95 -23.39
C LEU A 118 -11.14 -25.99 -22.65
N SER A 119 -10.86 -24.99 -21.83
CA SER A 119 -9.64 -24.92 -21.04
C SER A 119 -9.57 -26.04 -20.01
N LYS A 120 -8.41 -26.66 -19.91
CA LYS A 120 -8.08 -27.63 -18.86
C LYS A 120 -7.27 -27.03 -17.73
N VAL A 121 -6.84 -25.76 -17.87
CA VAL A 121 -6.01 -25.05 -16.91
C VAL A 121 -6.80 -23.90 -16.29
N GLN A 122 -7.07 -24.03 -15.01
CA GLN A 122 -7.61 -22.93 -14.21
C GLN A 122 -6.45 -22.07 -13.70
N VAL A 123 -6.21 -20.91 -14.33
CA VAL A 123 -5.09 -20.01 -14.02
C VAL A 123 -5.27 -19.22 -12.72
N LEU A 124 -6.50 -19.11 -12.22
CA LEU A 124 -6.79 -18.54 -10.91
C LEU A 124 -6.82 -19.66 -9.88
N THR A 125 -6.23 -19.39 -8.71
CA THR A 125 -6.19 -20.35 -7.60
C THR A 125 -6.63 -19.65 -6.32
N GLU A 126 -7.43 -20.34 -5.53
CA GLU A 126 -7.79 -19.97 -4.16
C GLU A 126 -6.63 -20.36 -3.24
N PHE A 127 -5.86 -19.38 -2.80
CA PHE A 127 -4.75 -19.60 -1.88
C PHE A 127 -5.26 -19.47 -0.45
N ASP A 128 -5.06 -20.51 0.35
CA ASP A 128 -5.48 -20.52 1.75
C ASP A 128 -4.70 -19.43 2.54
N ALA A 129 -5.45 -18.53 3.16
CA ALA A 129 -4.93 -17.47 4.02
C ALA A 129 -5.46 -17.59 5.46
N ASN A 130 -6.21 -18.65 5.74
CA ASN A 130 -7.01 -18.78 6.95
C ASN A 130 -6.19 -18.67 8.24
N GLU A 131 -5.11 -19.43 8.36
CA GLU A 131 -4.24 -19.40 9.54
C GLU A 131 -3.65 -18.01 9.80
N THR A 132 -3.19 -17.33 8.73
CA THR A 132 -2.63 -15.99 8.85
C THR A 132 -3.69 -14.96 9.24
N VAL A 133 -4.88 -15.07 8.67
CA VAL A 133 -6.03 -14.20 8.99
C VAL A 133 -6.47 -14.40 10.44
N ASP A 134 -6.52 -15.62 10.91
CA ASP A 134 -6.86 -15.93 12.31
C ASP A 134 -5.79 -15.38 13.27
N ALA A 135 -4.52 -15.47 12.92
CA ALA A 135 -3.43 -14.86 13.69
C ALA A 135 -3.56 -13.32 13.77
N ILE A 136 -3.99 -12.65 12.69
CA ILE A 136 -4.26 -11.21 12.70
C ILE A 136 -5.41 -10.90 13.68
N ILE A 137 -6.53 -11.60 13.56
CA ILE A 137 -7.72 -11.40 14.40
C ILE A 137 -7.40 -11.67 15.87
N ALA A 138 -6.58 -12.67 16.15
CA ALA A 138 -6.12 -13.02 17.51
C ALA A 138 -5.03 -12.07 18.04
N GLY A 139 -4.38 -11.28 17.19
CA GLY A 139 -3.28 -10.40 17.57
C GLY A 139 -1.97 -11.13 17.90
N THR A 140 -1.74 -12.30 17.30
CA THR A 140 -0.57 -13.17 17.55
C THR A 140 0.53 -13.00 16.50
N THR A 141 0.38 -12.12 15.51
CA THR A 141 1.44 -11.78 14.56
C THR A 141 2.57 -11.02 15.26
N THR A 142 3.83 -11.35 14.94
CA THR A 142 5.03 -10.81 15.61
C THR A 142 5.18 -9.30 15.40
N GLU A 143 4.88 -8.81 14.22
CA GLU A 143 4.88 -7.39 13.89
C GLU A 143 3.51 -7.00 13.37
N GLN A 144 3.04 -5.87 13.85
CA GLN A 144 1.79 -5.27 13.42
C GLN A 144 2.06 -4.02 12.59
N PRO A 145 1.19 -3.67 11.64
CA PRO A 145 1.31 -2.41 10.91
C PRO A 145 1.34 -1.19 11.85
N ASP A 146 2.16 -0.22 11.51
CA ASP A 146 2.34 1.02 12.30
C ASP A 146 1.02 1.74 12.59
N TYR A 147 0.03 1.63 11.71
CA TYR A 147 -1.27 2.27 11.90
C TYR A 147 -2.09 1.69 13.06
N LEU A 148 -1.79 0.48 13.51
CA LEU A 148 -2.42 -0.09 14.72
C LEU A 148 -1.93 0.59 16.00
N LYS A 149 -0.74 1.19 16.01
CA LYS A 149 -0.18 1.94 17.16
C LYS A 149 -0.21 1.14 18.49
N GLY A 150 0.11 -0.15 18.44
CA GLY A 150 0.10 -1.03 19.61
C GLY A 150 -1.29 -1.52 20.05
N ARG A 151 -2.35 -1.18 19.32
CA ARG A 151 -3.69 -1.74 19.54
C ARG A 151 -3.79 -3.14 18.95
N THR A 152 -4.65 -3.97 19.53
CA THR A 152 -5.05 -5.22 18.85
C THR A 152 -5.87 -4.90 17.60
N PHE A 153 -5.94 -5.84 16.66
CA PHE A 153 -6.78 -5.72 15.47
C PHE A 153 -8.25 -5.38 15.84
N LYS A 154 -8.81 -6.08 16.82
CA LYS A 154 -10.19 -5.84 17.26
C LYS A 154 -10.40 -4.45 17.85
N GLN A 155 -9.48 -3.99 18.69
CA GLN A 155 -9.54 -2.63 19.24
C GLN A 155 -9.49 -1.58 18.12
N PHE A 156 -8.59 -1.75 17.16
CA PHE A 156 -8.48 -0.85 16.03
C PHE A 156 -9.79 -0.81 15.20
N VAL A 157 -10.38 -1.97 14.89
CA VAL A 157 -11.63 -2.05 14.14
C VAL A 157 -12.75 -1.30 14.88
N HIS A 158 -12.91 -1.54 16.18
CA HIS A 158 -13.95 -0.87 16.98
C HIS A 158 -13.76 0.64 17.04
N GLU A 159 -12.55 1.11 17.30
CA GLU A 159 -12.23 2.54 17.32
C GLU A 159 -12.51 3.22 15.97
N MET A 160 -12.19 2.55 14.85
CA MET A 160 -12.50 3.09 13.53
C MET A 160 -13.99 3.18 13.27
N CYS A 161 -14.74 2.16 13.68
CA CYS A 161 -16.23 2.15 13.57
C CYS A 161 -16.86 3.26 14.43
N GLU A 162 -16.39 3.46 15.65
CA GLU A 162 -16.87 4.52 16.53
C GLU A 162 -16.53 5.91 15.97
N ALA A 163 -15.30 6.08 15.48
CA ALA A 163 -14.87 7.34 14.88
C ALA A 163 -15.73 7.70 13.66
N TRP A 164 -16.02 6.72 12.80
CA TRP A 164 -16.90 6.90 11.64
C TRP A 164 -18.32 7.26 12.05
N THR A 165 -18.89 6.54 13.02
CA THR A 165 -20.28 6.73 13.47
C THR A 165 -20.49 8.10 14.12
N ASN A 166 -19.50 8.57 14.87
CA ASN A 166 -19.58 9.81 15.63
C ASN A 166 -18.97 11.00 14.90
N ASP A 167 -18.57 10.83 13.62
CA ASP A 167 -17.84 11.84 12.82
C ASP A 167 -16.60 12.39 13.54
N ASN A 168 -15.93 11.51 14.31
CA ASN A 168 -14.76 11.87 15.07
C ASN A 168 -13.50 11.74 14.19
N ARG A 169 -12.65 12.75 14.27
CA ARG A 169 -11.37 12.73 13.59
C ARG A 169 -10.40 11.76 14.27
N ILE A 170 -9.89 10.78 13.50
CA ILE A 170 -8.89 9.83 13.97
C ILE A 170 -7.54 10.52 14.10
N ASP A 171 -6.85 10.26 15.20
CA ASP A 171 -5.48 10.71 15.36
C ASP A 171 -4.52 9.82 14.53
N TRP A 172 -3.65 10.46 13.74
CA TRP A 172 -2.75 9.78 12.81
C TRP A 172 -1.30 10.25 12.99
N ILE A 173 -0.37 9.44 12.49
CA ILE A 173 1.06 9.75 12.49
C ILE A 173 1.47 10.13 11.07
N PHE A 174 2.29 11.17 10.92
CA PHE A 174 2.88 11.52 9.64
C PHE A 174 3.86 10.41 9.21
N THR A 175 3.61 9.81 8.07
CA THR A 175 4.40 8.72 7.51
C THR A 175 4.80 9.01 6.07
N THR A 176 5.66 8.18 5.48
CA THR A 176 6.00 8.28 4.06
C THR A 176 4.80 8.13 3.13
N ASN A 177 3.72 7.47 3.57
CA ASN A 177 2.49 7.35 2.79
C ASN A 177 1.77 8.70 2.62
N CYS A 178 1.98 9.65 3.56
CA CYS A 178 1.39 10.99 3.47
C CYS A 178 1.88 11.77 2.24
N PHE A 179 3.04 11.44 1.71
CA PHE A 179 3.54 12.05 0.47
C PHE A 179 2.77 11.58 -0.79
N ASN A 180 2.19 10.38 -0.74
CA ASN A 180 1.39 9.79 -1.83
C ASN A 180 -0.10 9.74 -1.46
N CYS A 181 -0.58 10.72 -0.69
CA CYS A 181 -1.94 10.78 -0.21
C CYS A 181 -2.96 10.76 -1.35
N GLU A 182 -3.95 9.89 -1.27
CA GLU A 182 -5.02 9.79 -2.27
C GLU A 182 -5.91 11.03 -2.33
N PHE A 183 -5.98 11.79 -1.23
CA PHE A 183 -6.74 13.03 -1.12
C PHE A 183 -6.00 14.26 -1.64
N CYS A 184 -4.84 14.07 -2.29
CA CYS A 184 -4.12 15.14 -2.97
C CYS A 184 -4.90 15.61 -4.20
N GLY A 185 -5.23 16.90 -4.25
CA GLY A 185 -6.00 17.51 -5.34
C GLY A 185 -5.31 17.56 -6.70
N ARG A 186 -4.00 17.25 -6.77
CA ARG A 186 -3.18 17.19 -7.99
C ARG A 186 -3.39 18.36 -8.96
N GLY A 187 -3.55 19.57 -8.42
CA GLY A 187 -3.75 20.77 -9.24
C GLY A 187 -5.16 20.95 -9.82
N ASN A 188 -6.14 20.16 -9.40
CA ASN A 188 -7.53 20.42 -9.75
C ASN A 188 -8.06 21.58 -8.91
N ASN A 189 -8.06 22.78 -9.49
CA ASN A 189 -8.40 24.05 -8.83
C ASN A 189 -9.84 24.13 -8.27
N ASN A 190 -10.71 23.19 -8.67
CA ASN A 190 -12.11 23.15 -8.25
C ASN A 190 -12.35 22.20 -7.05
N LYS A 191 -11.33 21.51 -6.56
CA LYS A 191 -11.46 20.59 -5.43
C LYS A 191 -10.51 21.01 -4.31
N LYS A 192 -10.98 20.83 -3.08
CA LYS A 192 -10.13 20.95 -1.89
C LYS A 192 -9.00 19.92 -1.97
N ASP A 193 -7.80 20.33 -1.58
CA ASP A 193 -6.67 19.43 -1.41
C ASP A 193 -6.67 18.90 0.02
N GLY A 194 -7.22 17.71 0.20
CA GLY A 194 -7.35 17.10 1.53
C GLY A 194 -5.99 16.76 2.16
N ARG A 195 -4.95 16.51 1.34
CA ARG A 195 -3.57 16.35 1.83
C ARG A 195 -3.07 17.65 2.45
N ASP A 196 -3.19 18.77 1.74
CA ASP A 196 -2.71 20.05 2.20
C ASP A 196 -3.47 20.48 3.48
N GLU A 197 -4.80 20.33 3.52
CA GLU A 197 -5.59 20.58 4.73
C GLU A 197 -5.14 19.72 5.91
N CYS A 198 -4.87 18.44 5.67
CA CYS A 198 -4.40 17.50 6.67
C CYS A 198 -3.01 17.88 7.20
N TRP A 199 -2.08 18.25 6.33
CA TRP A 199 -0.73 18.67 6.70
C TRP A 199 -0.73 19.93 7.56
N VAL A 200 -1.52 20.92 7.19
CA VAL A 200 -1.69 22.15 7.99
C VAL A 200 -2.31 21.84 9.37
N ALA A 201 -3.39 21.08 9.38
CA ALA A 201 -4.15 20.84 10.62
C ALA A 201 -3.50 19.86 11.59
N LYS A 202 -2.69 18.90 11.09
CA LYS A 202 -2.12 17.82 11.89
C LYS A 202 -0.60 17.89 12.06
N ALA A 203 0.13 18.21 11.01
CA ALA A 203 1.57 18.38 11.08
C ALA A 203 1.98 19.80 11.45
N GLY A 204 1.03 20.73 11.53
CA GLY A 204 1.27 22.13 11.92
C GLY A 204 2.00 22.95 10.86
N PHE A 205 2.02 22.50 9.60
CA PHE A 205 2.67 23.22 8.51
C PHE A 205 1.90 24.50 8.15
N LYS A 206 2.62 25.52 7.71
CA LYS A 206 2.01 26.69 7.08
C LYS A 206 1.48 26.29 5.69
N PRO A 207 0.39 26.90 5.19
CA PRO A 207 -0.14 26.60 3.86
C PRO A 207 0.90 26.72 2.73
N SER A 208 1.86 27.64 2.85
CA SER A 208 2.96 27.79 1.88
C SER A 208 3.92 26.59 1.87
N GLN A 209 4.13 25.94 3.01
CA GLN A 209 5.04 24.82 3.15
C GLN A 209 4.54 23.56 2.44
N THR A 210 3.23 23.39 2.26
CA THR A 210 2.69 22.22 1.52
C THR A 210 3.09 22.22 0.04
N LYS A 211 3.58 23.35 -0.47
CA LYS A 211 4.06 23.52 -1.85
C LYS A 211 5.58 23.48 -1.97
N GLU A 212 6.29 23.41 -0.87
CA GLU A 212 7.75 23.29 -0.89
C GLU A 212 8.18 21.89 -1.37
N PRO A 213 9.40 21.77 -1.95
CA PRO A 213 9.95 20.48 -2.37
C PRO A 213 10.04 19.50 -1.20
N GLN A 214 9.39 18.36 -1.35
CA GLN A 214 9.17 17.40 -0.28
C GLN A 214 10.27 16.36 -0.22
N LEU A 215 10.50 15.78 0.95
CA LEU A 215 11.42 14.66 1.16
C LEU A 215 11.14 13.48 0.21
N ALA A 216 9.87 13.25 -0.13
CA ALA A 216 9.46 12.19 -1.07
C ALA A 216 10.02 12.36 -2.48
N GLU A 217 10.31 13.59 -2.88
CA GLU A 217 10.86 13.93 -4.19
C GLU A 217 12.35 13.63 -4.30
N MET A 218 13.02 13.31 -3.18
CA MET A 218 14.44 12.97 -3.18
C MET A 218 14.68 11.71 -4.02
N TRP A 219 15.49 11.87 -5.07
CA TRP A 219 15.83 10.81 -6.00
C TRP A 219 16.50 9.62 -5.33
N SER A 220 16.08 8.41 -5.70
CA SER A 220 16.69 7.13 -5.28
C SER A 220 16.85 6.94 -3.77
N GLN A 221 16.01 7.58 -2.95
CA GLN A 221 16.04 7.42 -1.50
C GLN A 221 15.20 6.22 -1.06
N SER A 222 15.79 5.33 -0.24
CA SER A 222 15.06 4.16 0.29
C SER A 222 13.95 4.55 1.24
N PHE A 223 12.92 3.72 1.33
CA PHE A 223 11.82 3.88 2.27
C PHE A 223 12.30 3.98 3.72
N THR A 224 13.22 3.09 4.12
CA THR A 224 13.81 3.08 5.46
C THR A 224 14.47 4.43 5.79
N LYS A 225 15.27 4.97 4.87
CA LYS A 225 15.95 6.24 5.09
C LYS A 225 14.99 7.43 5.16
N ARG A 226 13.93 7.41 4.34
CA ARG A 226 12.85 8.41 4.46
C ARG A 226 12.20 8.39 5.83
N ASN A 227 11.89 7.20 6.35
CA ASN A 227 11.33 7.06 7.70
C ASN A 227 12.28 7.54 8.79
N GLU A 228 13.60 7.32 8.65
CA GLU A 228 14.59 7.89 9.58
C GLU A 228 14.57 9.42 9.57
N PHE A 229 14.43 10.04 8.40
CA PHE A 229 14.29 11.48 8.29
C PHE A 229 13.00 12.00 8.93
N LEU A 230 11.87 11.33 8.68
CA LEU A 230 10.60 11.70 9.30
C LEU A 230 10.64 11.60 10.83
N LYS A 231 11.31 10.60 11.39
CA LYS A 231 11.54 10.48 12.85
C LYS A 231 12.37 11.64 13.43
N LYS A 232 13.15 12.31 12.57
CA LYS A 232 13.93 13.52 12.91
C LYS A 232 13.20 14.80 12.51
N GLU A 233 11.90 14.71 12.22
CA GLU A 233 11.06 15.84 11.79
C GLU A 233 11.56 16.57 10.53
N LYS A 234 12.23 15.83 9.63
CA LYS A 234 12.69 16.33 8.33
C LYS A 234 11.68 15.96 7.25
N TYR A 235 10.94 16.93 6.78
CA TYR A 235 9.82 16.72 5.85
C TYR A 235 10.07 17.25 4.44
N PHE A 236 10.98 18.21 4.30
CA PHE A 236 11.26 18.91 3.06
C PHE A 236 12.72 18.73 2.65
N LEU A 237 13.03 18.92 1.37
CA LEU A 237 14.42 18.82 0.89
C LEU A 237 15.34 19.82 1.59
N LYS A 238 14.84 21.00 1.96
CA LYS A 238 15.62 22.01 2.69
C LYS A 238 16.01 21.60 4.12
N ASP A 239 15.32 20.61 4.70
CA ASP A 239 15.61 20.13 6.06
C ASP A 239 16.80 19.15 6.08
N ILE A 240 17.26 18.72 4.92
CA ILE A 240 18.35 17.77 4.77
C ILE A 240 19.67 18.50 4.80
N THR A 241 20.55 18.12 5.74
CA THR A 241 21.88 18.66 5.88
C THR A 241 22.95 17.74 5.31
N TYR A 242 24.17 18.26 5.13
CA TYR A 242 25.27 17.46 4.59
C TYR A 242 25.61 16.24 5.46
N GLU A 243 25.44 16.36 6.78
CA GLU A 243 25.67 15.25 7.72
C GLU A 243 24.64 14.13 7.59
N ASP A 244 23.46 14.41 7.06
CA ASP A 244 22.40 13.41 6.87
C ASP A 244 22.69 12.44 5.72
N MET A 245 23.59 12.81 4.84
CA MET A 245 23.90 12.03 3.65
C MET A 245 25.12 11.15 3.89
N PRO A 246 25.08 9.87 3.47
CA PRO A 246 26.23 9.03 3.59
C PRO A 246 27.37 9.61 2.74
N LYS A 247 28.52 9.84 3.36
CA LYS A 247 29.76 10.19 2.68
C LYS A 247 30.29 8.91 2.03
N THR A 248 30.04 8.74 0.76
CA THR A 248 30.70 7.69 -0.02
C THR A 248 31.98 8.31 -0.56
N PRO A 249 33.15 7.87 -0.13
CA PRO A 249 34.39 8.37 -0.70
C PRO A 249 34.40 8.06 -2.20
N PRO A 250 34.89 8.98 -3.05
CA PRO A 250 35.03 8.70 -4.47
C PRO A 250 36.01 7.50 -4.63
N THR A 251 35.61 6.53 -5.43
CA THR A 251 36.49 5.47 -5.85
C THR A 251 37.32 5.98 -7.04
N SER A 252 38.56 5.53 -7.20
CA SER A 252 39.42 5.91 -8.32
C SER A 252 38.87 5.56 -9.72
N GLU A 253 37.77 4.80 -9.76
CA GLU A 253 37.07 4.36 -10.97
C GLU A 253 35.73 5.09 -11.19
N GLN A 254 35.37 6.03 -10.31
CA GLN A 254 34.09 6.70 -10.41
C GLN A 254 34.08 7.67 -11.59
N ILE A 255 33.24 7.37 -12.59
CA ILE A 255 32.95 8.28 -13.70
C ILE A 255 31.65 9.03 -13.38
N GLY A 256 31.71 10.36 -13.25
CA GLY A 256 30.58 11.22 -12.97
C GLY A 256 30.18 11.26 -11.48
N LEU A 257 29.03 11.86 -11.20
CA LEU A 257 28.55 12.10 -9.85
C LEU A 257 28.09 10.82 -9.14
N SER A 258 28.50 10.66 -7.89
CA SER A 258 27.97 9.63 -6.98
C SER A 258 26.47 9.81 -6.69
N PHE A 259 25.84 8.79 -6.10
CA PHE A 259 24.43 8.88 -5.68
C PHE A 259 24.19 10.01 -4.67
N SER A 260 25.14 10.26 -3.77
CA SER A 260 25.03 11.34 -2.78
C SER A 260 25.18 12.71 -3.43
N GLU A 261 26.12 12.89 -4.36
CA GLU A 261 26.30 14.13 -5.10
C GLU A 261 25.07 14.46 -5.96
N ARG A 262 24.48 13.48 -6.65
CA ARG A 262 23.25 13.69 -7.42
C ARG A 262 22.07 14.14 -6.54
N ARG A 263 21.96 13.61 -5.32
CA ARG A 263 20.93 14.06 -4.36
C ARG A 263 21.20 15.47 -3.87
N TRP A 264 22.45 15.81 -3.58
CA TRP A 264 22.83 17.16 -3.23
C TRP A 264 22.51 18.16 -4.32
N LEU A 265 22.85 17.80 -5.56
CA LEU A 265 22.51 18.62 -6.71
C LEU A 265 21.00 18.83 -6.83
N GLN A 266 20.20 17.79 -6.63
CA GLN A 266 18.73 17.88 -6.59
C GLN A 266 18.26 18.82 -5.48
N ILE A 267 18.80 18.71 -4.27
CA ILE A 267 18.46 19.59 -3.14
C ILE A 267 18.84 21.04 -3.47
N ALA A 268 20.02 21.27 -3.99
CA ALA A 268 20.49 22.58 -4.35
C ALA A 268 19.59 23.27 -5.39
N PHE A 269 19.18 22.54 -6.44
CA PHE A 269 18.24 23.06 -7.43
C PHE A 269 16.85 23.28 -6.86
N ALA A 270 16.30 22.32 -6.11
CA ALA A 270 14.96 22.39 -5.57
C ALA A 270 14.81 23.51 -4.52
N THR A 271 15.85 23.78 -3.75
CA THR A 271 15.87 24.81 -2.70
C THR A 271 16.48 26.13 -3.17
N GLN A 272 16.97 26.20 -4.41
CA GLN A 272 17.72 27.34 -4.97
C GLN A 272 18.91 27.77 -4.10
N ASN A 273 19.55 26.81 -3.46
CA ASN A 273 20.71 27.03 -2.61
C ASN A 273 21.94 27.31 -3.48
N LYS A 274 22.31 28.61 -3.57
CA LYS A 274 23.41 29.08 -4.42
C LYS A 274 24.78 28.58 -3.99
N GLU A 275 24.99 28.34 -2.70
CA GLU A 275 26.26 27.84 -2.17
C GLU A 275 26.49 26.40 -2.64
N LEU A 276 25.49 25.54 -2.46
CA LEU A 276 25.54 24.15 -2.96
C LEU A 276 25.71 24.08 -4.47
N LEU A 277 25.02 24.97 -5.21
CA LEU A 277 25.16 25.02 -6.68
C LEU A 277 26.56 25.44 -7.14
N ASN A 278 27.22 26.32 -6.38
CA ASN A 278 28.59 26.75 -6.70
C ASN A 278 29.60 25.63 -6.44
N ASP A 279 29.43 24.85 -5.38
CA ASP A 279 30.29 23.68 -5.12
C ASP A 279 30.27 22.66 -6.26
N PHE A 280 29.09 22.46 -6.89
CA PHE A 280 28.97 21.56 -8.06
C PHE A 280 29.54 22.14 -9.35
N LYS A 281 29.54 23.46 -9.54
CA LYS A 281 30.15 24.10 -10.71
C LYS A 281 31.67 23.98 -10.72
N ASN A 282 32.29 23.84 -9.57
CA ASN A 282 33.72 23.65 -9.45
C ASN A 282 34.14 22.22 -9.80
N ILE A 283 33.24 21.24 -9.71
CA ILE A 283 33.50 19.83 -10.08
C ILE A 283 33.48 19.63 -11.61
N GLU A 284 32.79 20.47 -12.37
CA GLU A 284 32.77 20.39 -13.85
C GLU A 284 34.05 20.96 -14.52
N ASN A 285 34.92 21.61 -13.76
CA ASN A 285 36.12 22.27 -14.27
C ASN A 285 37.43 21.55 -13.91
N ASP A 286 37.39 20.43 -13.16
CA ASP A 286 38.47 19.50 -12.90
C ASP A 286 38.32 18.23 -13.77
#